data_305b45d112f5b67cd98604ff133858f5
#
_entry.id   305b45d112f5b67cd98604ff133858f5
#
_cell.length_a   1.000
_cell.length_b   1.000
_cell.length_c   1.000
_cell.angle_alpha   90.00
_cell.angle_beta   90.00
_cell.angle_gamma   90.00
#
_symmetry.space_group_name_H-M   'P 1'
#
loop_
_entity.id
_entity.type
_entity.pdbx_description
1 polymer ?
#
loop_
_entity_poly.entity_id
_entity_poly.type
_entity_poly.pdbx_seq_one_letter_code
_entity_poly.pdbx_strand_id
1 'polypeptide(L)'
;MILGLIIVWMANVAATAQSLDSTVKVVGAMKNVMWKGQLYGTISLDTISPRQHLYGLGPVEYLAGEISIIDGHAYRSTVLTDSTMQVDETFELKAPFFVYASVENWNEQNLPDSIQSIPQLENYLNQITQNATRPFAFRLSGIVDEASIHVVNLPKGSMVRSPQEAHQGLKSFQLSNREADIIGFFSTVHQAIFTHHDSFVHMHILTKDKKQMGHLDEVLFKKGAMKLYLPTD
;
A
#
# COMPACT_ATOMS: atom_id res chain seq x y z
N MET A 1 36.67 -48.87 -40.37
CA MET A 1 36.60 -47.68 -39.55
C MET A 1 35.18 -47.14 -39.65
N ILE A 2 34.35 -47.36 -38.64
CA ILE A 2 32.94 -46.89 -38.61
C ILE A 2 32.95 -45.69 -37.65
N LEU A 3 32.67 -44.52 -38.19
CA LEU A 3 32.58 -43.24 -37.42
C LEU A 3 31.17 -43.14 -36.85
N GLY A 4 31.02 -43.36 -35.56
CA GLY A 4 29.73 -43.19 -34.87
C GLY A 4 29.45 -41.70 -34.61
N LEU A 5 28.35 -41.23 -35.16
CA LEU A 5 27.83 -39.87 -34.94
C LEU A 5 27.06 -39.82 -33.62
N ILE A 6 27.59 -39.17 -32.61
CA ILE A 6 26.91 -38.93 -31.34
C ILE A 6 26.03 -37.68 -31.52
N ILE A 7 24.71 -37.84 -31.60
CA ILE A 7 23.75 -36.76 -31.58
C ILE A 7 23.48 -36.42 -30.12
N VAL A 8 23.96 -35.27 -29.64
CA VAL A 8 23.63 -34.73 -28.32
C VAL A 8 22.28 -33.98 -28.44
N TRP A 9 21.24 -34.54 -27.84
CA TRP A 9 19.97 -33.88 -27.67
C TRP A 9 20.12 -32.85 -26.54
N MET A 10 20.15 -31.54 -26.88
CA MET A 10 19.98 -30.47 -25.90
C MET A 10 18.48 -30.31 -25.62
N ALA A 11 18.04 -30.78 -24.46
CA ALA A 11 16.71 -30.48 -23.97
C ALA A 11 16.66 -29.00 -23.58
N ASN A 12 15.98 -28.17 -24.37
CA ASN A 12 15.59 -26.82 -23.99
C ASN A 12 14.53 -26.92 -22.90
N VAL A 13 14.92 -26.77 -21.64
CA VAL A 13 13.98 -26.52 -20.55
C VAL A 13 13.55 -25.06 -20.70
N ALA A 14 12.43 -24.84 -21.36
CA ALA A 14 11.75 -23.56 -21.32
C ALA A 14 11.27 -23.37 -19.87
N ALA A 15 11.96 -22.52 -19.11
CA ALA A 15 11.44 -22.01 -17.86
C ALA A 15 10.16 -21.22 -18.21
N THR A 16 9.01 -21.79 -17.88
CA THR A 16 7.76 -21.05 -17.91
C THR A 16 7.86 -19.99 -16.83
N ALA A 17 8.12 -18.74 -17.23
CA ALA A 17 7.98 -17.62 -16.34
C ALA A 17 6.51 -17.61 -15.88
N GLN A 18 6.29 -17.92 -14.59
CA GLN A 18 4.99 -17.83 -13.98
C GLN A 18 4.70 -16.32 -13.88
N SER A 19 3.80 -15.81 -14.72
CA SER A 19 3.37 -14.43 -14.63
C SER A 19 2.78 -14.23 -13.23
N LEU A 20 3.41 -13.35 -12.44
CA LEU A 20 2.85 -12.95 -11.17
C LEU A 20 1.55 -12.20 -11.46
N ASP A 21 0.46 -12.71 -10.87
CA ASP A 21 -0.87 -12.13 -11.04
C ASP A 21 -0.90 -10.75 -10.37
N SER A 22 -0.88 -9.67 -11.17
CA SER A 22 -0.98 -8.29 -10.69
C SER A 22 -2.39 -7.92 -10.18
N THR A 23 -3.31 -8.89 -10.17
CA THR A 23 -4.68 -8.71 -9.70
C THR A 23 -4.70 -8.22 -8.25
N VAL A 24 -5.34 -7.09 -8.03
CA VAL A 24 -5.53 -6.54 -6.69
C VAL A 24 -6.52 -7.39 -5.92
N LYS A 25 -6.12 -7.84 -4.75
CA LYS A 25 -6.94 -8.60 -3.80
C LYS A 25 -7.42 -7.68 -2.69
N VAL A 26 -8.74 -7.73 -2.42
CA VAL A 26 -9.39 -6.93 -1.39
C VAL A 26 -10.04 -7.87 -0.38
N VAL A 27 -9.66 -7.75 0.89
CA VAL A 27 -10.18 -8.58 1.99
C VAL A 27 -10.84 -7.66 3.02
N GLY A 28 -12.04 -8.00 3.46
CA GLY A 28 -12.80 -7.18 4.37
C GLY A 28 -13.30 -5.89 3.72
N ALA A 29 -13.78 -4.95 4.52
CA ALA A 29 -14.20 -3.64 4.04
C ALA A 29 -14.16 -2.59 5.16
N MET A 30 -13.66 -1.40 4.87
CA MET A 30 -13.59 -0.26 5.78
C MET A 30 -14.96 0.05 6.43
N LYS A 31 -16.04 0.04 5.64
CA LYS A 31 -17.42 0.26 6.15
C LYS A 31 -17.83 -0.72 7.24
N ASN A 32 -17.34 -1.97 7.21
CA ASN A 32 -17.67 -2.94 8.25
C ASN A 32 -16.93 -2.62 9.56
N VAL A 33 -15.72 -2.10 9.47
CA VAL A 33 -14.95 -1.61 10.63
C VAL A 33 -15.64 -0.39 11.22
N MET A 34 -15.89 0.64 10.37
CA MET A 34 -16.35 1.95 10.81
C MET A 34 -17.79 1.98 11.33
N TRP A 35 -18.70 1.15 10.77
CA TRP A 35 -20.13 1.17 11.14
C TRP A 35 -20.65 -0.09 11.84
N LYS A 36 -19.90 -1.22 11.74
CA LYS A 36 -20.35 -2.48 12.34
C LYS A 36 -19.41 -2.97 13.45
N GLY A 37 -18.30 -2.24 13.70
CA GLY A 37 -17.32 -2.60 14.72
C GLY A 37 -16.62 -3.95 14.46
N GLN A 38 -16.46 -4.36 13.20
CA GLN A 38 -15.73 -5.57 12.83
C GLN A 38 -14.23 -5.29 12.90
N LEU A 39 -13.70 -5.21 14.12
CA LEU A 39 -12.31 -4.80 14.39
C LEU A 39 -11.31 -5.95 14.35
N TYR A 40 -11.77 -7.20 14.42
CA TYR A 40 -10.92 -8.38 14.39
C TYR A 40 -10.33 -8.62 13.00
N GLY A 41 -9.15 -9.26 12.95
CA GLY A 41 -8.47 -9.59 11.70
C GLY A 41 -9.28 -10.55 10.82
N THR A 42 -9.58 -10.14 9.60
CA THR A 42 -10.20 -10.97 8.57
C THR A 42 -9.16 -11.66 7.68
N ILE A 43 -7.94 -11.15 7.71
CA ILE A 43 -6.76 -11.74 7.05
C ILE A 43 -5.59 -11.76 8.02
N SER A 44 -4.81 -12.85 7.99
CA SER A 44 -3.51 -12.96 8.65
C SER A 44 -2.43 -12.84 7.59
N LEU A 45 -1.53 -11.85 7.72
CA LEU A 45 -0.57 -11.52 6.67
C LEU A 45 0.49 -12.61 6.49
N ASP A 46 0.77 -13.38 7.53
CA ASP A 46 1.68 -14.53 7.48
C ASP A 46 1.21 -15.65 6.53
N THR A 47 -0.10 -15.69 6.21
CA THR A 47 -0.69 -16.63 5.25
C THR A 47 -0.56 -16.19 3.80
N ILE A 48 -0.14 -14.94 3.52
CA ILE A 48 0.02 -14.46 2.15
C ILE A 48 1.32 -15.03 1.55
N SER A 49 1.17 -15.70 0.40
CA SER A 49 2.28 -16.28 -0.35
C SER A 49 1.97 -16.24 -1.86
N PRO A 50 2.97 -16.01 -2.73
CA PRO A 50 4.35 -15.61 -2.43
C PRO A 50 4.42 -14.18 -1.87
N ARG A 51 5.52 -13.85 -1.17
CA ARG A 51 5.76 -12.48 -0.64
C ARG A 51 6.63 -11.63 -1.56
N GLN A 52 7.27 -12.25 -2.53
CA GLN A 52 8.08 -11.54 -3.52
C GLN A 52 7.22 -10.55 -4.31
N HIS A 53 7.72 -9.32 -4.45
CA HIS A 53 7.02 -8.22 -5.14
C HIS A 53 5.61 -7.93 -4.59
N LEU A 54 5.37 -8.28 -3.31
CA LEU A 54 4.10 -8.03 -2.65
C LEU A 54 4.02 -6.58 -2.18
N TYR A 55 2.89 -5.96 -2.43
CA TYR A 55 2.53 -4.61 -1.98
C TYR A 55 1.15 -4.67 -1.34
N GLY A 56 0.94 -3.89 -0.27
CA GLY A 56 -0.35 -3.90 0.41
C GLY A 56 -0.42 -2.85 1.51
N LEU A 57 -1.65 -2.54 1.95
CA LEU A 57 -1.89 -1.61 3.05
C LEU A 57 -3.24 -1.85 3.72
N GLY A 58 -3.35 -1.38 4.93
CA GLY A 58 -4.55 -1.42 5.76
C GLY A 58 -4.19 -1.25 7.24
N PRO A 59 -5.19 -1.18 8.13
CA PRO A 59 -4.95 -1.06 9.56
C PRO A 59 -4.62 -2.41 10.22
N VAL A 60 -3.92 -2.35 11.33
CA VAL A 60 -3.79 -3.50 12.25
C VAL A 60 -5.15 -3.82 12.86
N GLU A 61 -5.41 -5.10 13.14
CA GLU A 61 -6.64 -5.51 13.83
C GLU A 61 -6.86 -4.69 15.12
N TYR A 62 -8.14 -4.46 15.45
CA TYR A 62 -8.56 -3.57 16.54
C TYR A 62 -8.14 -2.11 16.36
N LEU A 63 -7.77 -1.68 15.14
CA LEU A 63 -7.26 -0.35 14.83
C LEU A 63 -6.09 0.04 15.73
N ALA A 64 -5.16 -0.90 15.95
CA ALA A 64 -4.01 -0.75 16.85
C ALA A 64 -2.73 -0.30 16.13
N GLY A 65 -2.84 0.29 14.96
CA GLY A 65 -1.72 0.76 14.13
C GLY A 65 -2.01 0.62 12.64
N GLU A 66 -1.03 0.97 11.81
CA GLU A 66 -1.10 0.85 10.35
C GLU A 66 -0.15 -0.23 9.82
N ILE A 67 -0.48 -0.79 8.68
CA ILE A 67 0.31 -1.81 7.97
C ILE A 67 0.61 -1.31 6.57
N SER A 68 1.87 -1.46 6.15
CA SER A 68 2.28 -1.28 4.75
C SER A 68 3.16 -2.46 4.34
N ILE A 69 2.89 -3.05 3.18
CA ILE A 69 3.81 -3.99 2.55
C ILE A 69 4.41 -3.31 1.33
N ILE A 70 5.73 -3.27 1.26
CA ILE A 70 6.49 -2.67 0.16
C ILE A 70 7.53 -3.67 -0.30
N ASP A 71 7.39 -4.16 -1.52
CA ASP A 71 8.29 -5.12 -2.16
C ASP A 71 8.59 -6.35 -1.27
N GLY A 72 7.53 -6.94 -0.70
CA GLY A 72 7.63 -8.14 0.12
C GLY A 72 8.08 -7.93 1.56
N HIS A 73 8.27 -6.69 2.00
CA HIS A 73 8.59 -6.33 3.39
C HIS A 73 7.36 -5.72 4.06
N ALA A 74 6.89 -6.32 5.13
CA ALA A 74 5.73 -5.84 5.87
C ALA A 74 6.15 -4.99 7.07
N TYR A 75 5.67 -3.77 7.13
CA TYR A 75 5.92 -2.79 8.19
C TYR A 75 4.63 -2.52 8.95
N ARG A 76 4.76 -2.38 10.27
CA ARG A 76 3.70 -1.94 11.17
C ARG A 76 4.14 -0.64 11.84
N SER A 77 3.28 0.36 11.87
CA SER A 77 3.44 1.52 12.74
C SER A 77 2.48 1.47 13.92
N THR A 78 2.97 1.84 15.08
CA THR A 78 2.20 1.95 16.33
C THR A 78 2.53 3.26 17.02
N VAL A 79 1.53 3.84 17.69
CA VAL A 79 1.69 5.07 18.48
C VAL A 79 2.39 4.73 19.80
N LEU A 80 3.48 5.43 20.12
CA LEU A 80 4.14 5.35 21.42
C LEU A 80 3.71 6.49 22.36
N THR A 81 3.68 7.71 21.81
CA THR A 81 3.23 8.92 22.50
C THR A 81 2.45 9.82 21.54
N ASP A 82 1.95 10.94 22.00
CA ASP A 82 1.26 11.92 21.14
C ASP A 82 2.14 12.46 19.98
N SER A 83 3.46 12.31 20.07
CA SER A 83 4.42 12.86 19.09
C SER A 83 5.39 11.81 18.54
N THR A 84 5.34 10.56 18.97
CA THR A 84 6.27 9.52 18.56
C THR A 84 5.54 8.23 18.18
N MET A 85 6.08 7.54 17.18
CA MET A 85 5.64 6.23 16.74
C MET A 85 6.82 5.25 16.70
N GLN A 86 6.50 3.97 16.64
CA GLN A 86 7.45 2.90 16.36
C GLN A 86 7.07 2.28 15.00
N VAL A 87 8.06 1.95 14.20
CA VAL A 87 7.90 1.19 12.97
C VAL A 87 8.69 -0.12 13.11
N ASP A 88 7.99 -1.25 12.97
CA ASP A 88 8.56 -2.60 13.04
C ASP A 88 8.38 -3.31 11.70
N GLU A 89 9.30 -4.21 11.37
CA GLU A 89 9.16 -5.11 10.22
C GLU A 89 8.70 -6.49 10.70
N THR A 90 7.50 -6.92 10.30
CA THR A 90 6.92 -8.23 10.67
C THR A 90 5.74 -8.58 9.76
N PHE A 91 5.56 -9.89 9.48
CA PHE A 91 4.36 -10.45 8.87
C PHE A 91 3.38 -11.06 9.91
N GLU A 92 3.74 -11.10 11.18
CA GLU A 92 2.87 -11.60 12.25
C GLU A 92 1.80 -10.55 12.60
N LEU A 93 0.95 -10.25 11.63
CA LEU A 93 -0.06 -9.20 11.69
C LEU A 93 -1.40 -9.71 11.15
N LYS A 94 -2.47 -9.15 11.67
CA LYS A 94 -3.82 -9.33 11.14
C LYS A 94 -4.44 -7.97 10.84
N ALA A 95 -5.28 -7.95 9.82
CA ALA A 95 -5.99 -6.75 9.40
C ALA A 95 -7.51 -7.00 9.29
N PRO A 96 -8.37 -6.07 9.74
CA PRO A 96 -9.82 -6.19 9.58
C PRO A 96 -10.29 -5.88 8.16
N PHE A 97 -9.53 -5.10 7.41
CA PHE A 97 -9.60 -5.00 5.95
C PHE A 97 -8.18 -4.75 5.41
N PHE A 98 -7.93 -5.24 4.21
CA PHE A 98 -6.61 -5.15 3.60
C PHE A 98 -6.71 -5.18 2.09
N VAL A 99 -5.91 -4.38 1.41
CA VAL A 99 -5.76 -4.40 -0.04
C VAL A 99 -4.31 -4.72 -0.39
N TYR A 100 -4.10 -5.64 -1.34
CA TYR A 100 -2.76 -6.04 -1.73
C TYR A 100 -2.70 -6.59 -3.15
N ALA A 101 -1.50 -6.54 -3.75
CA ALA A 101 -1.19 -7.12 -5.05
C ALA A 101 0.28 -7.54 -5.11
N SER A 102 0.62 -8.51 -5.95
CA SER A 102 2.01 -8.74 -6.37
C SER A 102 2.24 -8.01 -7.69
N VAL A 103 3.27 -7.16 -7.75
CA VAL A 103 3.63 -6.40 -8.94
C VAL A 103 5.11 -6.58 -9.22
N GLU A 104 5.44 -7.38 -10.23
CA GLU A 104 6.83 -7.69 -10.59
C GLU A 104 7.48 -6.54 -11.34
N ASN A 105 6.75 -5.96 -12.28
CA ASN A 105 7.29 -4.95 -13.19
C ASN A 105 6.58 -3.60 -13.04
N TRP A 106 7.38 -2.55 -13.00
CA TRP A 106 6.91 -1.18 -12.84
C TRP A 106 7.39 -0.30 -13.98
N ASN A 107 6.50 0.47 -14.57
CA ASN A 107 6.85 1.59 -15.44
C ASN A 107 7.14 2.82 -14.58
N GLU A 108 8.40 3.24 -14.55
CA GLU A 108 8.82 4.44 -13.85
C GLU A 108 8.68 5.68 -14.73
N GLN A 109 8.12 6.74 -14.17
CA GLN A 109 8.06 8.06 -14.81
C GLN A 109 8.20 9.18 -13.78
N ASN A 110 8.64 10.36 -14.22
CA ASN A 110 8.62 11.53 -13.34
C ASN A 110 7.17 11.93 -13.05
N LEU A 111 6.84 12.21 -11.79
CA LEU A 111 5.59 12.88 -11.48
C LEU A 111 5.63 14.33 -12.00
N PRO A 112 4.67 14.77 -12.82
CA PRO A 112 4.66 16.15 -13.32
C PRO A 112 4.65 17.18 -12.19
N ASP A 113 5.38 18.26 -12.32
CA ASP A 113 5.50 19.33 -11.30
C ASP A 113 4.17 20.02 -10.97
N SER A 114 3.17 19.88 -11.82
CA SER A 114 1.81 20.35 -11.60
C SER A 114 1.04 19.50 -10.59
N ILE A 115 1.52 18.28 -10.29
CA ILE A 115 0.89 17.35 -9.37
C ILE A 115 1.60 17.47 -8.02
N GLN A 116 0.96 18.19 -7.08
CA GLN A 116 1.53 18.45 -5.77
C GLN A 116 0.66 17.96 -4.61
N SER A 117 -0.58 17.53 -4.87
CA SER A 117 -1.54 17.12 -3.85
C SER A 117 -2.25 15.83 -4.22
N ILE A 118 -2.91 15.20 -3.24
CA ILE A 118 -3.70 13.97 -3.44
C ILE A 118 -4.80 14.17 -4.49
N PRO A 119 -5.64 15.23 -4.46
CA PRO A 119 -6.66 15.43 -5.48
C PRO A 119 -6.10 15.61 -6.89
N GLN A 120 -4.93 16.28 -7.02
CA GLN A 120 -4.26 16.40 -8.32
C GLN A 120 -3.72 15.05 -8.79
N LEU A 121 -3.16 14.25 -7.89
CA LEU A 121 -2.70 12.89 -8.19
C LEU A 121 -3.85 11.97 -8.63
N GLU A 122 -4.99 12.00 -7.94
CA GLU A 122 -6.18 11.23 -8.31
C GLU A 122 -6.67 11.56 -9.72
N ASN A 123 -6.80 12.85 -10.04
CA ASN A 123 -7.20 13.30 -11.36
C ASN A 123 -6.19 12.86 -12.43
N TYR A 124 -4.90 13.00 -12.15
CA TYR A 124 -3.83 12.59 -13.05
C TYR A 124 -3.85 11.08 -13.29
N LEU A 125 -3.88 10.27 -12.23
CA LEU A 125 -3.98 8.82 -12.34
C LEU A 125 -5.23 8.42 -13.15
N ASN A 126 -6.39 9.02 -12.87
CA ASN A 126 -7.62 8.74 -13.58
C ASN A 126 -7.50 9.02 -15.09
N GLN A 127 -6.79 10.08 -15.47
CA GLN A 127 -6.57 10.46 -16.88
C GLN A 127 -5.62 9.50 -17.60
N ILE A 128 -4.45 9.22 -17.00
CA ILE A 128 -3.42 8.42 -17.67
C ILE A 128 -3.71 6.91 -17.68
N THR A 129 -4.65 6.46 -16.83
CA THR A 129 -5.03 5.03 -16.69
C THR A 129 -6.47 4.76 -17.13
N GLN A 130 -7.03 5.52 -18.07
CA GLN A 130 -8.43 5.37 -18.51
C GLN A 130 -8.76 3.96 -19.01
N ASN A 131 -7.78 3.30 -19.64
CA ASN A 131 -7.93 1.96 -20.23
C ASN A 131 -7.37 0.85 -19.32
N ALA A 132 -6.85 1.18 -18.14
CA ALA A 132 -6.31 0.18 -17.23
C ALA A 132 -7.40 -0.53 -16.44
N THR A 133 -7.18 -1.82 -16.15
CA THR A 133 -8.02 -2.59 -15.23
C THR A 133 -7.96 -1.98 -13.83
N ARG A 134 -9.10 -1.87 -13.16
CA ARG A 134 -9.22 -1.32 -11.80
C ARG A 134 -9.81 -2.37 -10.86
N PRO A 135 -9.37 -2.41 -9.58
CA PRO A 135 -8.34 -1.57 -8.96
C PRO A 135 -6.92 -1.91 -9.42
N PHE A 136 -5.96 -1.00 -9.22
CA PHE A 136 -4.54 -1.24 -9.43
C PHE A 136 -3.69 -0.63 -8.32
N ALA A 137 -2.51 -1.21 -8.07
CA ALA A 137 -1.49 -0.66 -7.19
C ALA A 137 -0.66 0.38 -7.93
N PHE A 138 -0.20 1.42 -7.23
CA PHE A 138 0.80 2.36 -7.72
C PHE A 138 1.79 2.71 -6.61
N ARG A 139 2.95 3.21 -6.99
CA ARG A 139 3.96 3.67 -6.03
C ARG A 139 4.41 5.08 -6.38
N LEU A 140 4.80 5.82 -5.34
CA LEU A 140 5.59 7.03 -5.49
C LEU A 140 6.88 6.86 -4.66
N SER A 141 7.99 7.42 -5.15
CA SER A 141 9.25 7.42 -4.41
C SER A 141 9.96 8.75 -4.66
N GLY A 142 10.42 9.38 -3.60
CA GLY A 142 11.13 10.66 -3.69
C GLY A 142 10.96 11.51 -2.46
N ILE A 143 10.96 12.84 -2.63
CA ILE A 143 10.91 13.79 -1.53
C ILE A 143 9.51 14.40 -1.45
N VAL A 144 8.91 14.38 -0.25
CA VAL A 144 7.75 15.19 0.09
C VAL A 144 8.24 16.46 0.80
N ASP A 145 7.75 17.65 0.38
CA ASP A 145 8.03 18.89 1.09
C ASP A 145 7.30 18.91 2.43
N GLU A 146 6.03 18.53 2.42
CA GLU A 146 5.18 18.38 3.61
C GLU A 146 4.26 17.17 3.44
N ALA A 147 3.96 16.47 4.53
CA ALA A 147 2.89 15.49 4.58
C ALA A 147 2.28 15.42 5.98
N SER A 148 0.96 15.25 6.02
CA SER A 148 0.22 14.86 7.22
C SER A 148 -0.14 13.39 7.10
N ILE A 149 0.21 12.63 8.13
CA ILE A 149 -0.10 11.20 8.22
C ILE A 149 -0.80 10.90 9.54
N HIS A 150 -1.60 9.85 9.56
CA HIS A 150 -2.11 9.36 10.82
C HIS A 150 -1.78 7.89 11.06
N VAL A 151 -1.82 7.50 12.34
CA VAL A 151 -1.78 6.13 12.80
C VAL A 151 -3.00 5.90 13.68
N VAL A 152 -3.85 4.95 13.30
CA VAL A 152 -5.00 4.57 14.14
C VAL A 152 -4.49 3.93 15.43
N ASN A 153 -5.13 4.29 16.55
CA ASN A 153 -4.70 3.85 17.88
C ASN A 153 -5.92 3.76 18.81
N LEU A 154 -6.89 2.93 18.42
CA LEU A 154 -8.14 2.78 19.15
C LEU A 154 -7.87 2.20 20.55
N PRO A 155 -8.37 2.82 21.61
CA PRO A 155 -8.21 2.27 22.97
C PRO A 155 -8.76 0.86 23.07
N LYS A 156 -8.00 -0.03 23.73
CA LYS A 156 -8.37 -1.44 23.89
C LYS A 156 -9.74 -1.59 24.54
N GLY A 157 -10.60 -2.40 23.92
CA GLY A 157 -11.94 -2.65 24.42
C GLY A 157 -13.00 -1.65 23.94
N SER A 158 -12.61 -0.68 23.10
CA SER A 158 -13.58 0.25 22.48
C SER A 158 -14.58 -0.49 21.60
N MET A 159 -15.81 0.03 21.58
CA MET A 159 -16.84 -0.35 20.62
C MET A 159 -16.89 0.71 19.52
N VAL A 160 -17.07 0.28 18.27
CA VAL A 160 -17.15 1.16 17.11
C VAL A 160 -18.48 0.97 16.41
N ARG A 161 -19.21 2.07 16.21
CA ARG A 161 -20.50 2.15 15.52
C ARG A 161 -20.55 3.31 14.53
N SER A 162 -19.48 4.11 14.50
CA SER A 162 -19.33 5.26 13.62
C SER A 162 -17.87 5.51 13.28
N PRO A 163 -17.56 6.19 12.16
CA PRO A 163 -16.18 6.60 11.85
C PRO A 163 -15.56 7.46 12.96
N GLN A 164 -16.35 8.31 13.61
CA GLN A 164 -15.85 9.14 14.70
C GLN A 164 -15.38 8.29 15.89
N GLU A 165 -16.10 7.22 16.23
CA GLU A 165 -15.67 6.29 17.28
C GLU A 165 -14.46 5.48 16.86
N ALA A 166 -14.37 5.08 15.58
CA ALA A 166 -13.20 4.37 15.04
C ALA A 166 -11.92 5.21 15.10
N HIS A 167 -12.03 6.53 15.00
CA HIS A 167 -10.90 7.45 15.05
C HIS A 167 -10.52 7.91 16.47
N GLN A 168 -11.15 7.36 17.51
CA GLN A 168 -10.73 7.63 18.88
C GLN A 168 -9.29 7.19 19.10
N GLY A 169 -8.46 8.07 19.66
CA GLY A 169 -7.05 7.79 19.91
C GLY A 169 -6.11 7.83 18.69
N LEU A 170 -6.65 8.06 17.46
CA LEU A 170 -5.85 8.35 16.29
C LEU A 170 -4.85 9.47 16.58
N LYS A 171 -3.63 9.32 16.09
CA LYS A 171 -2.57 10.34 16.21
C LYS A 171 -2.08 10.75 14.84
N SER A 172 -2.02 12.07 14.63
CA SER A 172 -1.49 12.66 13.41
C SER A 172 -0.04 13.10 13.62
N PHE A 173 0.78 12.91 12.57
CA PHE A 173 2.20 13.27 12.56
C PHE A 173 2.48 14.10 11.31
N GLN A 174 3.39 15.06 11.45
CA GLN A 174 3.81 15.90 10.34
C GLN A 174 5.20 15.47 9.85
N LEU A 175 5.35 15.35 8.53
CA LEU A 175 6.61 15.15 7.87
C LEU A 175 6.98 16.42 7.11
N SER A 176 8.25 16.80 7.16
CA SER A 176 8.77 17.96 6.41
C SER A 176 10.09 17.60 5.77
N ASN A 177 10.20 17.82 4.45
CA ASN A 177 11.37 17.54 3.62
C ASN A 177 11.92 16.13 3.87
N ARG A 178 11.04 15.10 3.67
CA ARG A 178 11.38 13.70 3.88
C ARG A 178 11.45 12.94 2.58
N GLU A 179 12.51 12.15 2.43
CA GLU A 179 12.57 11.11 1.40
C GLU A 179 11.74 9.91 1.85
N ALA A 180 10.83 9.44 0.99
CA ALA A 180 9.87 8.41 1.34
C ALA A 180 9.45 7.55 0.14
N ASP A 181 8.94 6.37 0.45
CA ASP A 181 8.14 5.53 -0.44
C ASP A 181 6.67 5.64 -0.04
N ILE A 182 5.81 5.77 -1.04
CA ILE A 182 4.36 5.74 -0.89
C ILE A 182 3.85 4.55 -1.68
N ILE A 183 3.07 3.68 -1.03
CA ILE A 183 2.28 2.68 -1.70
C ILE A 183 0.83 3.13 -1.73
N GLY A 184 0.18 2.99 -2.88
CA GLY A 184 -1.21 3.35 -3.07
C GLY A 184 -1.99 2.34 -3.90
N PHE A 185 -3.30 2.32 -3.70
CA PHE A 185 -4.25 1.59 -4.54
C PHE A 185 -5.30 2.55 -5.05
N PHE A 186 -5.55 2.49 -6.36
CA PHE A 186 -6.51 3.35 -7.05
C PHE A 186 -7.74 2.55 -7.48
N SER A 187 -8.93 3.08 -7.18
CA SER A 187 -10.19 2.54 -7.70
C SER A 187 -11.32 3.55 -7.66
N THR A 188 -12.12 3.61 -8.71
CA THR A 188 -13.32 4.46 -8.80
C THR A 188 -14.60 3.76 -8.31
N VAL A 189 -14.51 2.49 -7.87
CA VAL A 189 -15.68 1.66 -7.49
C VAL A 189 -15.54 0.97 -6.13
N HIS A 190 -14.46 1.26 -5.36
CA HIS A 190 -14.20 0.65 -4.05
C HIS A 190 -14.24 1.65 -2.89
N GLN A 191 -14.99 2.75 -3.04
CA GLN A 191 -15.21 3.72 -1.97
C GLN A 191 -15.90 3.07 -0.77
N ALA A 192 -15.41 3.39 0.43
CA ALA A 192 -15.81 2.78 1.71
C ALA A 192 -15.54 1.25 1.80
N ILE A 193 -14.88 0.66 0.80
CA ILE A 193 -14.38 -0.72 0.85
C ILE A 193 -12.91 -0.71 1.27
N PHE A 194 -12.03 -0.12 0.46
CA PHE A 194 -10.65 0.13 0.86
C PHE A 194 -10.20 1.58 0.63
N THR A 195 -10.88 2.38 -0.20
CA THR A 195 -10.66 3.84 -0.26
C THR A 195 -11.65 4.57 0.63
N HIS A 196 -11.37 5.83 0.97
CA HIS A 196 -12.32 6.68 1.67
C HIS A 196 -13.59 6.88 0.81
N HIS A 197 -14.69 7.34 1.43
CA HIS A 197 -15.96 7.51 0.73
C HIS A 197 -15.94 8.62 -0.33
N ASP A 198 -14.99 9.52 -0.24
CA ASP A 198 -14.80 10.72 -1.08
C ASP A 198 -13.47 10.72 -1.86
N SER A 199 -12.73 9.61 -1.82
CA SER A 199 -11.43 9.46 -2.49
C SER A 199 -11.39 8.20 -3.35
N PHE A 200 -10.60 8.23 -4.42
CA PHE A 200 -10.32 7.08 -5.28
C PHE A 200 -8.98 6.42 -4.95
N VAL A 201 -8.22 6.95 -4.01
CA VAL A 201 -6.95 6.38 -3.56
C VAL A 201 -7.00 6.01 -2.08
N HIS A 202 -6.19 5.02 -1.73
CA HIS A 202 -5.78 4.72 -0.36
C HIS A 202 -4.26 4.64 -0.38
N MET A 203 -3.59 5.43 0.41
CA MET A 203 -2.13 5.55 0.39
C MET A 203 -1.54 5.50 1.77
N HIS A 204 -0.42 4.79 1.90
CA HIS A 204 0.45 4.82 3.06
C HIS A 204 1.83 5.31 2.65
N ILE A 205 2.48 6.06 3.51
CA ILE A 205 3.84 6.56 3.35
C ILE A 205 4.76 5.91 4.36
N LEU A 206 5.98 5.55 3.93
CA LEU A 206 7.08 5.09 4.77
C LEU A 206 8.31 5.92 4.45
N THR A 207 8.89 6.59 5.44
CA THR A 207 10.16 7.32 5.27
C THR A 207 11.32 6.36 4.98
N LYS A 208 12.30 6.78 4.17
CA LYS A 208 13.44 5.92 3.79
C LYS A 208 14.27 5.45 5.00
N ASP A 209 14.30 6.22 6.07
CA ASP A 209 14.94 5.85 7.34
C ASP A 209 14.08 4.88 8.19
N LYS A 210 12.88 4.52 7.70
CA LYS A 210 11.91 3.60 8.34
C LYS A 210 11.48 4.02 9.76
N LYS A 211 11.51 5.31 10.05
CA LYS A 211 11.15 5.83 11.38
C LYS A 211 9.71 6.34 11.47
N GLN A 212 9.11 6.70 10.34
CA GLN A 212 7.75 7.20 10.28
C GLN A 212 6.98 6.50 9.17
N MET A 213 5.79 6.00 9.48
CA MET A 213 4.88 5.32 8.57
C MET A 213 3.44 5.55 9.02
N GLY A 214 2.54 5.76 8.08
CA GLY A 214 1.12 5.89 8.39
C GLY A 214 0.27 6.09 7.16
N HIS A 215 -1.04 6.19 7.38
CA HIS A 215 -1.99 6.60 6.36
C HIS A 215 -1.71 8.04 5.94
N LEU A 216 -1.68 8.29 4.63
CA LEU A 216 -1.36 9.60 4.07
C LEU A 216 -2.64 10.42 3.89
N ASP A 217 -2.82 11.45 4.75
CA ASP A 217 -3.99 12.32 4.73
C ASP A 217 -3.82 13.49 3.76
N GLU A 218 -2.64 14.14 3.83
CA GLU A 218 -2.30 15.28 3.00
C GLU A 218 -0.83 15.21 2.58
N VAL A 219 -0.52 15.75 1.42
CA VAL A 219 0.86 15.81 0.92
C VAL A 219 1.09 17.03 0.04
N LEU A 220 2.29 17.58 0.14
CA LEU A 220 2.89 18.48 -0.82
C LEU A 220 4.11 17.80 -1.42
N PHE A 221 3.97 17.27 -2.65
CA PHE A 221 5.07 16.64 -3.37
C PHE A 221 6.09 17.67 -3.80
N LYS A 222 7.37 17.37 -3.58
CA LYS A 222 8.46 18.24 -4.02
C LYS A 222 8.60 18.19 -5.53
N LYS A 223 8.55 19.36 -6.19
CA LYS A 223 8.71 19.47 -7.64
C LYS A 223 10.03 18.91 -8.11
N GLY A 224 9.98 18.11 -9.19
CA GLY A 224 11.16 17.51 -9.81
C GLY A 224 11.83 16.39 -8.99
N ALA A 225 11.29 16.04 -7.82
CA ALA A 225 11.91 15.07 -6.90
C ALA A 225 11.04 13.86 -6.58
N MET A 226 9.95 13.65 -7.35
CA MET A 226 9.03 12.53 -7.15
C MET A 226 8.92 11.67 -8.41
N LYS A 227 9.03 10.37 -8.25
CA LYS A 227 8.79 9.35 -9.27
C LYS A 227 7.45 8.68 -9.03
N LEU A 228 6.72 8.42 -10.11
CA LEU A 228 5.51 7.60 -10.13
C LEU A 228 5.83 6.26 -10.81
N TYR A 229 5.34 5.17 -10.22
CA TYR A 229 5.47 3.82 -10.72
C TYR A 229 4.08 3.22 -10.93
N LEU A 230 3.80 2.79 -12.15
CA LEU A 230 2.57 2.09 -12.52
C LEU A 230 2.90 0.64 -12.91
N PRO A 231 2.04 -0.34 -12.58
CA PRO A 231 2.28 -1.72 -12.97
C PRO A 231 2.31 -1.83 -14.50
N THR A 232 3.20 -2.68 -15.01
CA THR A 232 3.19 -3.13 -16.41
C THR A 232 2.75 -4.59 -16.43
N ASP A 233 1.94 -4.92 -17.44
CA ASP A 233 1.50 -6.31 -17.72
C ASP A 233 2.68 -7.21 -18.10
#